data_83ef375ef676460f8ca36f967a920ca4
#
_entry.id   83ef375ef676460f8ca36f967a920ca4
#
_cell.length_a   1.000
_cell.length_b   1.000
_cell.length_c   1.000
_cell.angle_alpha   90.00
_cell.angle_beta   90.00
_cell.angle_gamma   90.00
#
_symmetry.space_group_name_H-M   'P 1'
#
loop_
_entity.id
_entity.type
_entity.pdbx_description
1 polymer ?
#
loop_
_entity_poly.entity_id
_entity_poly.type
_entity_poly.pdbx_seq_one_letter_code
_entity_poly.pdbx_strand_id
1 'polypeptide(L)'
;MKKLLIANRGEIALRVVRTAQEMGIETVAVYAEQDRNAPYTQMADEAYLLPGDTNLQTYLNEDLIVDVARRAGADALHPGYGFLSEFPTFARKVIDAGITWVGPSPHVLEELGDKITACKVAERAKVPVVPGIAEPVSDMRVLLDFANHNGYPVMMKKADGGGGRGITPINNDDELRAFYMNHDALQGGDLGDYFIEKFVDKARHVETQSGRDSHGNFTVYSTRDCSVQRRNQKLVEEAPAPFLSDDVIAQLEGFSHRLFATAGYVGLGTCEFLVSKGKVYFMEVNPRLQVEHTVSEQVCGLDLVREQLDIADGG
;
A
#
# COMPACT_ATOMS: atom_id res chain seq x y z
N MET A 1 12.09 -1.71 -22.45
CA MET A 1 10.64 -1.99 -22.45
C MET A 1 10.05 -1.55 -23.78
N LYS A 2 9.31 -2.43 -24.47
CA LYS A 2 8.74 -2.12 -25.80
C LYS A 2 7.22 -2.26 -25.83
N LYS A 3 6.66 -3.22 -25.10
CA LYS A 3 5.23 -3.50 -25.06
C LYS A 3 4.77 -3.79 -23.64
N LEU A 4 3.88 -2.96 -23.11
CA LEU A 4 3.39 -2.98 -21.74
C LEU A 4 1.95 -3.51 -21.67
N LEU A 5 1.71 -4.59 -20.93
CA LEU A 5 0.37 -4.98 -20.52
C LEU A 5 -0.03 -4.24 -19.24
N ILE A 6 -1.23 -3.66 -19.24
CA ILE A 6 -1.82 -2.98 -18.08
C ILE A 6 -2.85 -3.93 -17.45
N ALA A 7 -2.48 -4.53 -16.30
CA ALA A 7 -3.30 -5.50 -15.58
C ALA A 7 -4.29 -4.80 -14.63
N ASN A 8 -5.08 -3.88 -15.16
CA ASN A 8 -6.05 -3.11 -14.40
C ASN A 8 -7.17 -2.58 -15.31
N ARG A 9 -8.10 -1.81 -14.76
CA ARG A 9 -9.24 -1.23 -15.46
C ARG A 9 -9.45 0.25 -15.08
N GLY A 10 -10.46 0.87 -15.71
CA GLY A 10 -10.94 2.19 -15.32
C GLY A 10 -9.93 3.30 -15.57
N GLU A 11 -9.92 4.26 -14.67
CA GLU A 11 -9.09 5.46 -14.79
C GLU A 11 -7.59 5.17 -14.69
N ILE A 12 -7.18 4.23 -13.82
CA ILE A 12 -5.76 3.90 -13.67
C ILE A 12 -5.21 3.20 -14.91
N ALA A 13 -5.98 2.33 -15.56
CA ALA A 13 -5.56 1.72 -16.83
C ALA A 13 -5.36 2.81 -17.90
N LEU A 14 -6.31 3.74 -18.00
CA LEU A 14 -6.21 4.88 -18.92
C LEU A 14 -4.99 5.77 -18.61
N ARG A 15 -4.72 6.00 -17.32
CA ARG A 15 -3.58 6.78 -16.83
C ARG A 15 -2.25 6.18 -17.28
N VAL A 16 -2.11 4.86 -17.11
CA VAL A 16 -0.89 4.13 -17.51
C VAL A 16 -0.75 4.09 -19.02
N VAL A 17 -1.83 3.83 -19.77
CA VAL A 17 -1.83 3.83 -21.24
C VAL A 17 -1.28 5.16 -21.78
N ARG A 18 -1.75 6.30 -21.26
CA ARG A 18 -1.30 7.62 -21.71
C ARG A 18 0.21 7.80 -21.57
N THR A 19 0.74 7.54 -20.38
CA THR A 19 2.18 7.71 -20.14
C THR A 19 3.00 6.72 -20.99
N ALA A 20 2.59 5.46 -21.08
CA ALA A 20 3.30 4.47 -21.91
C ALA A 20 3.36 4.92 -23.39
N GLN A 21 2.25 5.39 -23.95
CA GLN A 21 2.22 5.91 -25.32
C GLN A 21 3.07 7.16 -25.52
N GLU A 22 3.09 8.11 -24.55
CA GLU A 22 3.98 9.26 -24.58
C GLU A 22 5.46 8.87 -24.51
N MET A 23 5.78 7.71 -23.92
CA MET A 23 7.13 7.14 -23.91
C MET A 23 7.44 6.31 -25.17
N GLY A 24 6.48 6.15 -26.07
CA GLY A 24 6.64 5.33 -27.29
C GLY A 24 6.57 3.82 -27.02
N ILE A 25 5.96 3.41 -25.91
CA ILE A 25 5.76 2.01 -25.51
C ILE A 25 4.40 1.55 -26.03
N GLU A 26 4.37 0.43 -26.75
CA GLU A 26 3.13 -0.22 -27.19
C GLU A 26 2.30 -0.70 -25.98
N THR A 27 0.99 -0.51 -26.04
CA THR A 27 0.10 -0.74 -24.90
C THR A 27 -0.91 -1.86 -25.15
N VAL A 28 -1.04 -2.75 -24.16
CA VAL A 28 -2.00 -3.86 -24.16
C VAL A 28 -2.95 -3.68 -22.97
N ALA A 29 -4.22 -3.46 -23.25
CA ALA A 29 -5.26 -3.43 -22.24
C ALA A 29 -5.91 -4.81 -22.08
N VAL A 30 -6.38 -5.10 -20.86
CA VAL A 30 -7.26 -6.23 -20.57
C VAL A 30 -8.61 -5.71 -20.09
N TYR A 31 -9.72 -6.40 -20.44
CA TYR A 31 -11.04 -5.96 -20.04
C TYR A 31 -12.00 -7.11 -19.81
N ALA A 32 -12.87 -6.98 -18.81
CA ALA A 32 -14.06 -7.82 -18.67
C ALA A 32 -15.19 -7.27 -19.57
N GLU A 33 -16.20 -8.07 -19.87
CA GLU A 33 -17.24 -7.72 -20.86
C GLU A 33 -17.90 -6.36 -20.60
N GLN A 34 -18.16 -6.03 -19.34
CA GLN A 34 -18.74 -4.74 -18.95
C GLN A 34 -17.86 -3.53 -19.26
N ASP A 35 -16.56 -3.72 -19.43
CA ASP A 35 -15.59 -2.67 -19.71
C ASP A 35 -15.20 -2.59 -21.21
N ARG A 36 -15.83 -3.38 -22.08
CA ARG A 36 -15.50 -3.46 -23.51
C ARG A 36 -15.37 -2.11 -24.20
N ASN A 37 -16.22 -1.16 -23.86
CA ASN A 37 -16.25 0.18 -24.45
C ASN A 37 -15.65 1.26 -23.54
N ALA A 38 -14.89 0.88 -22.51
CA ALA A 38 -14.24 1.84 -21.63
C ALA A 38 -13.13 2.64 -22.37
N PRO A 39 -12.88 3.89 -21.99
CA PRO A 39 -11.89 4.74 -22.71
C PRO A 39 -10.51 4.12 -22.83
N TYR A 40 -10.03 3.39 -21.83
CA TYR A 40 -8.71 2.77 -21.86
C TYR A 40 -8.58 1.63 -22.88
N THR A 41 -9.67 0.89 -23.15
CA THR A 41 -9.69 -0.17 -24.18
C THR A 41 -9.67 0.40 -25.59
N GLN A 42 -10.21 1.62 -25.77
CA GLN A 42 -10.23 2.32 -27.06
C GLN A 42 -8.91 3.04 -27.33
N MET A 43 -8.17 3.40 -26.28
CA MET A 43 -6.92 4.14 -26.40
C MET A 43 -5.71 3.21 -26.55
N ALA A 44 -5.70 2.05 -25.89
CA ALA A 44 -4.62 1.08 -26.00
C ALA A 44 -4.46 0.56 -27.44
N ASP A 45 -3.22 0.21 -27.81
CA ASP A 45 -2.92 -0.32 -29.16
C ASP A 45 -3.57 -1.69 -29.37
N GLU A 46 -3.64 -2.50 -28.33
CA GLU A 46 -4.36 -3.78 -28.32
C GLU A 46 -5.22 -3.91 -27.05
N ALA A 47 -6.35 -4.61 -27.17
CA ALA A 47 -7.22 -4.89 -26.03
C ALA A 47 -7.74 -6.33 -26.06
N TYR A 48 -7.62 -7.03 -24.95
CA TYR A 48 -7.96 -8.45 -24.81
C TYR A 48 -9.08 -8.67 -23.81
N LEU A 49 -10.12 -9.42 -24.23
CA LEU A 49 -11.20 -9.83 -23.35
C LEU A 49 -10.70 -10.85 -22.31
N LEU A 50 -11.01 -10.60 -21.06
CA LEU A 50 -10.93 -11.57 -19.97
C LEU A 50 -12.31 -12.21 -19.81
N PRO A 51 -12.50 -13.47 -20.22
CA PRO A 51 -13.80 -14.12 -20.14
C PRO A 51 -14.15 -14.45 -18.69
N GLY A 52 -15.37 -14.10 -18.26
CA GLY A 52 -15.89 -14.38 -16.93
C GLY A 52 -16.85 -13.30 -16.45
N ASP A 53 -17.64 -13.65 -15.42
CA ASP A 53 -18.70 -12.80 -14.86
C ASP A 53 -18.29 -12.12 -13.53
N THR A 54 -17.17 -12.53 -12.95
CA THR A 54 -16.68 -12.03 -11.67
C THR A 54 -15.23 -11.56 -11.74
N ASN A 55 -14.82 -10.70 -10.80
CA ASN A 55 -13.42 -10.28 -10.73
C ASN A 55 -12.45 -11.46 -10.52
N LEU A 56 -12.85 -12.50 -9.78
CA LEU A 56 -12.05 -13.70 -9.59
C LEU A 56 -11.77 -14.46 -10.90
N GLN A 57 -12.70 -14.40 -11.83
CA GLN A 57 -12.56 -15.02 -13.15
C GLN A 57 -11.81 -14.13 -14.14
N THR A 58 -11.76 -12.82 -13.90
CA THR A 58 -11.20 -11.80 -14.81
C THR A 58 -9.97 -11.10 -14.21
N TYR A 59 -10.13 -9.92 -13.60
CA TYR A 59 -9.03 -9.06 -13.13
C TYR A 59 -8.22 -9.63 -11.95
N LEU A 60 -8.74 -10.65 -11.23
CA LEU A 60 -8.03 -11.38 -10.17
C LEU A 60 -7.55 -12.77 -10.62
N ASN A 61 -7.70 -13.09 -11.89
CA ASN A 61 -7.22 -14.35 -12.46
C ASN A 61 -5.78 -14.19 -12.95
N GLU A 62 -4.83 -14.50 -12.07
CA GLU A 62 -3.39 -14.36 -12.31
C GLU A 62 -2.95 -15.11 -13.60
N ASP A 63 -3.39 -16.37 -13.73
CA ASP A 63 -2.96 -17.24 -14.85
C ASP A 63 -3.48 -16.73 -16.19
N LEU A 64 -4.73 -16.26 -16.22
CA LEU A 64 -5.35 -15.69 -17.42
C LEU A 64 -4.63 -14.42 -17.87
N ILE A 65 -4.28 -13.53 -16.92
CA ILE A 65 -3.58 -12.27 -17.25
C ILE A 65 -2.17 -12.55 -17.78
N VAL A 66 -1.44 -13.48 -17.18
CA VAL A 66 -0.09 -13.88 -17.66
C VAL A 66 -0.18 -14.54 -19.04
N ASP A 67 -1.20 -15.37 -19.29
CA ASP A 67 -1.44 -15.98 -20.62
C ASP A 67 -1.72 -14.89 -21.67
N VAL A 68 -2.55 -13.91 -21.35
CA VAL A 68 -2.79 -12.76 -22.26
C VAL A 68 -1.50 -12.00 -22.53
N ALA A 69 -0.68 -11.72 -21.49
CA ALA A 69 0.59 -11.03 -21.67
C ALA A 69 1.53 -11.76 -22.63
N ARG A 70 1.63 -13.09 -22.50
CA ARG A 70 2.44 -13.94 -23.41
C ARG A 70 1.88 -13.92 -24.84
N ARG A 71 0.57 -14.06 -25.01
CA ARG A 71 -0.07 -14.07 -26.34
C ARG A 71 0.06 -12.73 -27.05
N ALA A 72 -0.02 -11.62 -26.30
CA ALA A 72 0.18 -10.28 -26.83
C ALA A 72 1.66 -9.96 -27.11
N GLY A 73 2.59 -10.78 -26.65
CA GLY A 73 4.03 -10.52 -26.74
C GLY A 73 4.48 -9.33 -25.88
N ALA A 74 3.78 -9.07 -24.77
CA ALA A 74 4.18 -8.03 -23.83
C ALA A 74 5.49 -8.40 -23.13
N ASP A 75 6.44 -7.47 -23.08
CA ASP A 75 7.72 -7.63 -22.39
C ASP A 75 7.72 -7.02 -20.98
N ALA A 76 6.65 -6.28 -20.63
CA ALA A 76 6.44 -5.71 -19.30
C ALA A 76 4.97 -5.74 -18.90
N LEU A 77 4.72 -5.67 -17.58
CA LEU A 77 3.38 -5.64 -17.00
C LEU A 77 3.30 -4.63 -15.86
N HIS A 78 2.32 -3.72 -15.95
CA HIS A 78 2.00 -2.74 -14.91
C HIS A 78 0.70 -3.14 -14.20
N PRO A 79 0.70 -3.34 -12.87
CA PRO A 79 -0.49 -3.80 -12.15
C PRO A 79 -1.46 -2.66 -11.76
N GLY A 80 -1.06 -1.40 -11.87
CA GLY A 80 -1.80 -0.26 -11.33
C GLY A 80 -1.87 -0.28 -9.81
N TYR A 81 -3.06 -0.12 -9.26
CA TYR A 81 -3.36 -0.26 -7.83
C TYR A 81 -4.65 -1.08 -7.62
N GLY A 82 -4.82 -1.66 -6.41
CA GLY A 82 -5.88 -2.64 -6.18
C GLY A 82 -5.68 -3.92 -6.98
N PHE A 83 -6.69 -4.76 -7.08
CA PHE A 83 -6.63 -6.08 -7.72
C PHE A 83 -5.35 -6.86 -7.35
N LEU A 84 -4.47 -7.12 -8.31
CA LEU A 84 -3.28 -7.94 -8.14
C LEU A 84 -2.00 -7.13 -7.84
N SER A 85 -2.09 -5.82 -7.63
CA SER A 85 -0.92 -4.95 -7.48
C SER A 85 -0.05 -5.24 -6.26
N GLU A 86 -0.63 -5.86 -5.22
CA GLU A 86 0.07 -6.21 -3.98
C GLU A 86 0.18 -7.74 -3.78
N PHE A 87 -0.05 -8.53 -4.84
CA PHE A 87 -0.01 -9.98 -4.78
C PHE A 87 1.38 -10.53 -5.13
N PRO A 88 2.16 -11.06 -4.16
CA PRO A 88 3.50 -11.58 -4.41
C PRO A 88 3.49 -12.76 -5.38
N THR A 89 2.45 -13.60 -5.32
CA THR A 89 2.26 -14.74 -6.23
C THR A 89 2.14 -14.31 -7.67
N PHE A 90 1.37 -13.26 -7.93
CA PHE A 90 1.21 -12.70 -9.26
C PHE A 90 2.51 -12.09 -9.80
N ALA A 91 3.18 -11.26 -9.00
CA ALA A 91 4.46 -10.68 -9.38
C ALA A 91 5.49 -11.77 -9.74
N ARG A 92 5.55 -12.86 -8.96
CA ARG A 92 6.41 -14.02 -9.23
C ARG A 92 6.08 -14.69 -10.56
N LYS A 93 4.79 -14.97 -10.82
CA LYS A 93 4.32 -15.56 -12.09
C LYS A 93 4.69 -14.70 -13.30
N VAL A 94 4.58 -13.38 -13.19
CA VAL A 94 4.97 -12.44 -14.26
C VAL A 94 6.47 -12.53 -14.53
N ILE A 95 7.29 -12.48 -13.47
CA ILE A 95 8.75 -12.60 -13.58
C ILE A 95 9.18 -13.95 -14.14
N ASP A 96 8.58 -15.05 -13.66
CA ASP A 96 8.86 -16.42 -14.14
C ASP A 96 8.45 -16.61 -15.61
N ALA A 97 7.50 -15.79 -16.09
CA ALA A 97 7.14 -15.74 -17.49
C ALA A 97 8.15 -15.00 -18.38
N GLY A 98 9.21 -14.41 -17.80
CA GLY A 98 10.19 -13.58 -18.50
C GLY A 98 9.69 -12.18 -18.83
N ILE A 99 8.66 -11.71 -18.10
CA ILE A 99 8.02 -10.38 -18.29
C ILE A 99 8.50 -9.47 -17.15
N THR A 100 8.89 -8.25 -17.49
CA THR A 100 9.28 -7.24 -16.49
C THR A 100 8.08 -6.83 -15.65
N TRP A 101 8.17 -7.06 -14.35
CA TRP A 101 7.18 -6.59 -13.37
C TRP A 101 7.45 -5.13 -13.02
N VAL A 102 6.46 -4.25 -13.24
CA VAL A 102 6.55 -2.84 -12.84
C VAL A 102 6.09 -2.68 -11.39
N GLY A 103 7.02 -2.77 -10.47
CA GLY A 103 6.78 -2.72 -9.04
C GLY A 103 7.91 -3.36 -8.23
N PRO A 104 7.80 -3.38 -6.90
CA PRO A 104 8.81 -4.01 -6.05
C PRO A 104 8.82 -5.54 -6.21
N SER A 105 9.89 -6.16 -5.77
CA SER A 105 10.04 -7.63 -5.86
C SER A 105 8.96 -8.38 -5.07
N PRO A 106 8.65 -9.64 -5.42
CA PRO A 106 7.72 -10.46 -4.66
C PRO A 106 8.06 -10.57 -3.17
N HIS A 107 9.34 -10.62 -2.83
CA HIS A 107 9.80 -10.63 -1.44
C HIS A 107 9.43 -9.34 -0.69
N VAL A 108 9.61 -8.18 -1.32
CA VAL A 108 9.22 -6.88 -0.75
C VAL A 108 7.71 -6.78 -0.58
N LEU A 109 6.92 -7.29 -1.54
CA LEU A 109 5.47 -7.38 -1.42
C LEU A 109 5.04 -8.25 -0.23
N GLU A 110 5.71 -9.39 0.00
CA GLU A 110 5.46 -10.28 1.15
C GLU A 110 5.81 -9.58 2.49
N GLU A 111 6.98 -8.92 2.57
CA GLU A 111 7.43 -8.28 3.81
C GLU A 111 6.61 -7.03 4.19
N LEU A 112 6.20 -6.23 3.21
CA LEU A 112 5.54 -4.94 3.45
C LEU A 112 4.01 -5.01 3.32
N GLY A 113 3.47 -6.03 2.66
CA GLY A 113 2.03 -6.24 2.51
C GLY A 113 1.34 -6.74 3.77
N ASP A 114 2.07 -7.38 4.67
CA ASP A 114 1.58 -7.82 5.98
C ASP A 114 1.99 -6.83 7.07
N LYS A 115 1.03 -6.40 7.91
CA LYS A 115 1.27 -5.37 8.93
C LYS A 115 2.29 -5.78 9.99
N ILE A 116 2.32 -7.06 10.36
CA ILE A 116 3.23 -7.56 11.40
C ILE A 116 4.65 -7.58 10.86
N THR A 117 4.83 -8.09 9.64
CA THR A 117 6.14 -8.12 8.99
C THR A 117 6.62 -6.72 8.65
N ALA A 118 5.75 -5.81 8.21
CA ALA A 118 6.09 -4.41 7.98
C ALA A 118 6.57 -3.69 9.26
N CYS A 119 5.94 -3.94 10.41
CA CYS A 119 6.42 -3.43 11.70
C CYS A 119 7.81 -3.99 12.04
N LYS A 120 8.09 -5.27 11.78
CA LYS A 120 9.42 -5.86 11.98
C LYS A 120 10.47 -5.22 11.05
N VAL A 121 10.10 -4.89 9.80
CA VAL A 121 10.97 -4.10 8.91
C VAL A 121 11.25 -2.72 9.50
N ALA A 122 10.22 -2.04 10.01
CA ALA A 122 10.37 -0.73 10.63
C ALA A 122 11.30 -0.77 11.86
N GLU A 123 11.16 -1.78 12.71
CA GLU A 123 12.06 -1.99 13.86
C GLU A 123 13.51 -2.21 13.43
N ARG A 124 13.77 -3.09 12.44
CA ARG A 124 15.11 -3.29 11.85
C ARG A 124 15.67 -1.99 11.27
N ALA A 125 14.80 -1.18 10.65
CA ALA A 125 15.16 0.13 10.08
C ALA A 125 15.32 1.22 11.16
N LYS A 126 15.06 0.93 12.43
CA LYS A 126 15.03 1.90 13.54
C LYS A 126 14.06 3.05 13.27
N VAL A 127 12.91 2.72 12.73
CA VAL A 127 11.79 3.63 12.51
C VAL A 127 10.78 3.41 13.64
N PRO A 128 10.38 4.47 14.38
CA PRO A 128 9.42 4.32 15.45
C PRO A 128 8.07 3.79 14.95
N VAL A 129 7.55 2.77 15.61
CA VAL A 129 6.19 2.26 15.41
C VAL A 129 5.30 2.73 16.56
N VAL A 130 3.99 2.74 16.35
CA VAL A 130 3.05 2.96 17.46
C VAL A 130 3.27 1.85 18.48
N PRO A 131 3.48 2.17 19.78
CA PRO A 131 3.62 1.13 20.79
C PRO A 131 2.44 0.16 20.75
N GLY A 132 2.71 -1.12 20.61
CA GLY A 132 1.70 -2.16 20.49
C GLY A 132 2.28 -3.54 20.74
N ILE A 133 1.39 -4.52 20.87
CA ILE A 133 1.72 -5.93 20.87
C ILE A 133 1.23 -6.46 19.53
N ALA A 134 2.18 -6.75 18.63
CA ALA A 134 1.90 -7.12 17.25
C ALA A 134 1.38 -8.56 17.08
N GLU A 135 1.35 -9.34 18.17
CA GLU A 135 0.81 -10.69 18.17
C GLU A 135 -0.55 -10.71 18.86
N PRO A 136 -1.47 -11.59 18.46
CA PRO A 136 -2.75 -11.75 19.13
C PRO A 136 -2.55 -12.07 20.63
N VAL A 137 -3.20 -11.28 21.48
CA VAL A 137 -3.07 -11.43 22.94
C VAL A 137 -4.36 -11.98 23.52
N SER A 138 -4.32 -13.23 24.00
CA SER A 138 -5.44 -13.89 24.67
C SER A 138 -5.41 -13.77 26.21
N ASP A 139 -4.33 -13.29 26.83
CA ASP A 139 -4.23 -13.09 28.27
C ASP A 139 -4.63 -11.68 28.68
N MET A 140 -5.72 -11.54 29.42
CA MET A 140 -6.22 -10.27 29.95
C MET A 140 -5.17 -9.53 30.78
N ARG A 141 -4.28 -10.22 31.50
CA ARG A 141 -3.24 -9.57 32.32
C ARG A 141 -2.25 -8.84 31.43
N VAL A 142 -1.87 -9.44 30.29
CA VAL A 142 -0.96 -8.82 29.33
C VAL A 142 -1.58 -7.56 28.71
N LEU A 143 -2.88 -7.61 28.40
CA LEU A 143 -3.63 -6.46 27.88
C LEU A 143 -3.69 -5.31 28.90
N LEU A 144 -3.99 -5.62 30.16
CA LEU A 144 -4.05 -4.63 31.26
C LEU A 144 -2.66 -4.05 31.54
N ASP A 145 -1.63 -4.88 31.60
CA ASP A 145 -0.26 -4.43 31.84
C ASP A 145 0.21 -3.51 30.71
N PHE A 146 -0.10 -3.84 29.45
CA PHE A 146 0.20 -2.97 28.33
C PHE A 146 -0.52 -1.62 28.44
N ALA A 147 -1.83 -1.64 28.72
CA ALA A 147 -2.64 -0.43 28.82
C ALA A 147 -2.19 0.46 29.98
N ASN A 148 -1.86 -0.13 31.14
CA ASN A 148 -1.37 0.60 32.30
C ASN A 148 0.03 1.19 32.07
N HIS A 149 0.92 0.48 31.36
CA HIS A 149 2.26 0.97 31.04
C HIS A 149 2.22 2.13 30.03
N ASN A 150 1.39 2.01 28.98
CA ASN A 150 1.31 2.98 27.90
C ASN A 150 0.28 4.09 28.16
N GLY A 151 -0.62 3.90 29.12
CA GLY A 151 -1.76 4.77 29.43
C GLY A 151 -2.92 4.63 28.44
N TYR A 152 -4.12 4.97 28.90
CA TYR A 152 -5.32 5.03 28.07
C TYR A 152 -5.42 6.35 27.26
N PRO A 153 -6.17 6.40 26.14
CA PRO A 153 -6.83 5.27 25.49
C PRO A 153 -5.86 4.31 24.82
N VAL A 154 -6.29 3.06 24.64
CA VAL A 154 -5.65 2.07 23.76
C VAL A 154 -6.61 1.65 22.67
N MET A 155 -6.13 1.00 21.63
CA MET A 155 -6.91 0.51 20.50
C MET A 155 -6.83 -1.00 20.43
N MET A 156 -7.98 -1.67 20.40
CA MET A 156 -8.06 -3.08 20.01
C MET A 156 -8.32 -3.14 18.51
N LYS A 157 -7.46 -3.85 17.78
CA LYS A 157 -7.53 -3.96 16.32
C LYS A 157 -7.61 -5.42 15.90
N LYS A 158 -8.51 -5.73 14.96
CA LYS A 158 -8.59 -7.04 14.37
C LYS A 158 -7.50 -7.24 13.32
N ALA A 159 -6.81 -8.37 13.33
CA ALA A 159 -5.66 -8.65 12.46
C ALA A 159 -6.03 -8.62 10.97
N ASP A 160 -7.22 -9.12 10.61
CA ASP A 160 -7.76 -9.12 9.24
C ASP A 160 -8.56 -7.85 8.88
N GLY A 161 -8.62 -6.87 9.80
CA GLY A 161 -9.34 -5.61 9.64
C GLY A 161 -8.62 -4.64 8.70
N GLY A 162 -9.01 -4.62 7.43
CA GLY A 162 -8.58 -3.59 6.47
C GLY A 162 -9.49 -2.37 6.47
N GLY A 163 -8.95 -1.18 6.12
CA GLY A 163 -9.74 0.05 5.94
C GLY A 163 -10.46 0.52 7.21
N GLY A 164 -9.87 0.31 8.39
CA GLY A 164 -10.41 0.76 9.68
C GLY A 164 -11.58 -0.05 10.24
N ARG A 165 -11.88 -1.20 9.67
CA ARG A 165 -12.86 -2.14 10.22
C ARG A 165 -12.22 -2.95 11.36
N GLY A 166 -12.98 -3.22 12.42
CA GLY A 166 -12.49 -3.99 13.57
C GLY A 166 -11.55 -3.21 14.49
N ILE A 167 -11.63 -1.87 14.51
CA ILE A 167 -10.90 -0.99 15.43
C ILE A 167 -11.85 -0.51 16.53
N THR A 168 -11.49 -0.76 17.79
CA THR A 168 -12.28 -0.35 18.95
C THR A 168 -11.40 0.43 19.92
N PRO A 169 -11.69 1.72 20.18
CA PRO A 169 -11.01 2.48 21.23
C PRO A 169 -11.47 2.00 22.60
N ILE A 170 -10.54 1.91 23.54
CA ILE A 170 -10.74 1.49 24.93
C ILE A 170 -10.16 2.57 25.82
N ASN A 171 -10.97 3.11 26.74
CA ASN A 171 -10.62 4.28 27.51
C ASN A 171 -10.20 3.98 28.96
N ASN A 172 -10.47 2.78 29.46
CA ASN A 172 -10.18 2.37 30.83
C ASN A 172 -10.19 0.84 30.98
N ASP A 173 -9.79 0.36 32.16
CA ASP A 173 -9.74 -1.07 32.52
C ASP A 173 -11.09 -1.75 32.40
N ASP A 174 -12.19 -1.08 32.78
CA ASP A 174 -13.51 -1.68 32.76
C ASP A 174 -14.00 -1.92 31.31
N GLU A 175 -13.74 -0.97 30.42
CA GLU A 175 -14.01 -1.14 28.99
C GLU A 175 -13.16 -2.26 28.38
N LEU A 176 -11.88 -2.37 28.78
CA LEU A 176 -10.99 -3.44 28.32
C LEU A 176 -11.49 -4.82 28.76
N ARG A 177 -11.92 -4.93 30.01
CA ARG A 177 -12.51 -6.16 30.55
C ARG A 177 -13.82 -6.52 29.86
N ALA A 178 -14.69 -5.54 29.63
CA ALA A 178 -15.95 -5.74 28.91
C ALA A 178 -15.70 -6.17 27.45
N PHE A 179 -14.74 -5.56 26.77
CA PHE A 179 -14.34 -5.95 25.41
C PHE A 179 -13.88 -7.41 25.39
N TYR A 180 -12.98 -7.78 26.29
CA TYR A 180 -12.46 -9.15 26.42
C TYR A 180 -13.59 -10.16 26.64
N MET A 181 -14.45 -9.93 27.66
CA MET A 181 -15.54 -10.85 28.00
C MET A 181 -16.54 -11.04 26.84
N ASN A 182 -16.85 -9.99 26.10
CA ASN A 182 -17.77 -10.07 24.97
C ASN A 182 -17.20 -10.88 23.81
N HIS A 183 -15.90 -10.85 23.58
CA HIS A 183 -15.25 -11.59 22.51
C HIS A 183 -14.94 -13.04 22.93
N ASP A 184 -14.57 -13.26 24.20
CA ASP A 184 -14.38 -14.57 24.79
C ASP A 184 -15.68 -15.41 24.75
N ALA A 185 -16.81 -14.79 25.07
CA ALA A 185 -18.12 -15.44 25.05
C ALA A 185 -18.61 -15.80 23.62
N LEU A 186 -18.19 -15.06 22.59
CA LEU A 186 -18.65 -15.25 21.21
C LEU A 186 -17.80 -16.22 20.39
N GLN A 187 -16.53 -16.45 20.77
CA GLN A 187 -15.57 -17.23 19.97
C GLN A 187 -14.92 -18.40 20.73
N GLY A 188 -15.46 -18.77 21.90
CA GLY A 188 -14.93 -19.93 22.65
C GLY A 188 -13.56 -19.69 23.31
N GLY A 189 -13.28 -18.45 23.69
CA GLY A 189 -12.08 -18.09 24.46
C GLY A 189 -10.86 -17.71 23.63
N ASP A 190 -11.04 -17.35 22.38
CA ASP A 190 -9.92 -16.94 21.54
C ASP A 190 -10.08 -15.49 21.03
N LEU A 191 -9.30 -14.56 21.62
CA LEU A 191 -9.04 -13.23 21.04
C LEU A 191 -8.02 -13.31 19.89
N GLY A 192 -7.79 -14.51 19.35
CA GLY A 192 -6.73 -14.85 18.41
C GLY A 192 -6.58 -13.99 17.17
N ASP A 193 -7.53 -13.05 16.96
CA ASP A 193 -7.51 -12.12 15.84
C ASP A 193 -7.32 -10.66 16.26
N TYR A 194 -7.15 -10.36 17.58
CA TYR A 194 -7.02 -8.99 18.04
C TYR A 194 -5.64 -8.70 18.65
N PHE A 195 -5.10 -7.56 18.31
CA PHE A 195 -3.89 -6.99 18.92
C PHE A 195 -4.19 -5.62 19.53
N ILE A 196 -3.36 -5.20 20.49
CA ILE A 196 -3.51 -3.95 21.22
C ILE A 196 -2.44 -2.95 20.81
N GLU A 197 -2.83 -1.69 20.59
CA GLU A 197 -1.92 -0.57 20.34
C GLU A 197 -2.27 0.64 21.20
N LYS A 198 -1.29 1.50 21.41
CA LYS A 198 -1.50 2.82 22.00
C LYS A 198 -2.34 3.68 21.05
N PHE A 199 -3.35 4.36 21.57
CA PHE A 199 -4.03 5.41 20.82
C PHE A 199 -3.14 6.65 20.71
N VAL A 200 -2.90 7.14 19.52
CA VAL A 200 -2.14 8.36 19.25
C VAL A 200 -3.12 9.53 19.12
N ASP A 201 -3.22 10.34 20.20
CA ASP A 201 -4.15 11.47 20.26
C ASP A 201 -3.80 12.57 19.27
N LYS A 202 -4.82 13.14 18.61
CA LYS A 202 -4.70 14.24 17.63
C LYS A 202 -3.62 13.98 16.58
N ALA A 203 -3.52 12.74 16.14
CA ALA A 203 -2.60 12.37 15.08
C ALA A 203 -3.10 12.88 13.73
N ARG A 204 -2.16 13.38 12.94
CA ARG A 204 -2.33 13.59 11.51
C ARG A 204 -1.87 12.34 10.78
N HIS A 205 -2.58 11.96 9.73
CA HIS A 205 -2.16 10.92 8.81
C HIS A 205 -1.34 11.59 7.70
N VAL A 206 -0.05 11.42 7.75
CA VAL A 206 0.89 12.00 6.77
C VAL A 206 1.63 10.88 6.07
N GLU A 207 1.82 11.02 4.78
CA GLU A 207 2.51 10.03 3.98
C GLU A 207 3.58 10.65 3.07
N THR A 208 4.57 9.84 2.68
CA THR A 208 5.60 10.23 1.74
C THR A 208 5.44 9.47 0.43
N GLN A 209 5.37 10.17 -0.69
CA GLN A 209 5.55 9.57 -2.01
C GLN A 209 7.02 9.38 -2.27
N SER A 210 7.47 8.15 -2.32
CA SER A 210 8.89 7.82 -2.38
C SER A 210 9.22 6.93 -3.58
N GLY A 211 10.47 7.02 -4.04
CA GLY A 211 11.02 6.16 -5.08
C GLY A 211 12.45 5.74 -4.78
N ARG A 212 12.82 4.55 -5.21
CA ARG A 212 14.19 4.04 -5.15
C ARG A 212 14.49 3.21 -6.38
N ASP A 213 15.60 3.53 -7.05
CA ASP A 213 16.07 2.80 -8.22
C ASP A 213 16.88 1.54 -7.85
N SER A 214 17.27 0.77 -8.87
CA SER A 214 18.10 -0.44 -8.72
C SER A 214 19.55 -0.13 -8.30
N HIS A 215 19.99 1.13 -8.42
CA HIS A 215 21.32 1.60 -8.05
C HIS A 215 21.39 2.05 -6.59
N GLY A 216 20.22 2.16 -5.92
CA GLY A 216 20.10 2.57 -4.53
C GLY A 216 19.86 4.07 -4.34
N ASN A 217 19.68 4.84 -5.40
CA ASN A 217 19.27 6.24 -5.28
C ASN A 217 17.84 6.29 -4.76
N PHE A 218 17.60 7.14 -3.78
CA PHE A 218 16.30 7.30 -3.12
C PHE A 218 15.86 8.76 -3.13
N THR A 219 14.57 8.98 -3.34
CA THR A 219 13.96 10.31 -3.23
C THR A 219 12.58 10.26 -2.60
N VAL A 220 12.22 11.32 -1.90
CA VAL A 220 10.83 11.64 -1.53
C VAL A 220 10.36 12.74 -2.49
N TYR A 221 9.41 12.42 -3.35
CA TYR A 221 8.88 13.38 -4.33
C TYR A 221 8.00 14.44 -3.66
N SER A 222 7.16 14.01 -2.73
CA SER A 222 6.26 14.88 -1.98
C SER A 222 5.75 14.19 -0.72
N THR A 223 5.18 14.98 0.19
CA THR A 223 4.34 14.49 1.29
C THR A 223 2.88 14.75 0.98
N ARG A 224 1.98 13.95 1.59
CA ARG A 224 0.53 14.20 1.57
C ARG A 224 -0.03 14.16 2.98
N ASP A 225 -0.99 15.03 3.27
CA ASP A 225 -1.86 14.93 4.43
C ASP A 225 -3.16 14.26 4.04
N CYS A 226 -3.43 13.12 4.65
CA CYS A 226 -4.61 12.31 4.42
C CYS A 226 -5.52 12.23 5.66
N SER A 227 -5.48 13.24 6.54
CA SER A 227 -6.20 13.23 7.81
C SER A 227 -7.71 13.40 7.66
N VAL A 228 -8.19 13.96 6.55
CA VAL A 228 -9.63 14.12 6.28
C VAL A 228 -10.20 12.80 5.78
N GLN A 229 -10.80 12.05 6.71
CA GLN A 229 -11.26 10.69 6.46
C GLN A 229 -12.70 10.50 6.93
N ARG A 230 -13.41 9.56 6.30
CA ARG A 230 -14.69 9.04 6.76
C ARG A 230 -14.59 7.54 6.97
N ARG A 231 -14.77 7.08 8.21
CA ARG A 231 -14.64 5.64 8.56
C ARG A 231 -13.28 5.06 8.12
N ASN A 232 -12.21 5.83 8.34
CA ASN A 232 -10.83 5.53 7.94
C ASN A 232 -10.59 5.40 6.42
N GLN A 233 -11.49 5.90 5.59
CA GLN A 233 -11.28 6.09 4.15
C GLN A 233 -10.89 7.53 3.89
N LYS A 234 -9.79 7.74 3.18
CA LYS A 234 -9.32 9.06 2.73
C LYS A 234 -10.40 9.72 1.87
N LEU A 235 -10.73 10.99 2.15
CA LEU A 235 -11.71 11.78 1.39
C LEU A 235 -11.06 13.00 0.72
N VAL A 236 -10.05 13.58 1.38
CA VAL A 236 -9.29 14.71 0.86
C VAL A 236 -7.83 14.45 1.18
N GLU A 237 -7.00 14.52 0.18
CA GLU A 237 -5.55 14.43 0.26
C GLU A 237 -4.95 15.76 -0.22
N GLU A 238 -4.08 16.33 0.61
CA GLU A 238 -3.42 17.60 0.36
C GLU A 238 -1.90 17.40 0.21
N ALA A 239 -1.30 17.93 -0.85
CA ALA A 239 0.14 17.89 -1.08
C ALA A 239 0.70 19.29 -1.38
N PRO A 240 1.92 19.59 -0.88
CA PRO A 240 2.60 18.87 0.18
C PRO A 240 1.83 18.96 1.49
N ALA A 241 2.05 18.04 2.44
CA ALA A 241 1.38 18.08 3.74
C ALA A 241 1.65 19.42 4.45
N PRO A 242 0.61 20.23 4.76
CA PRO A 242 0.80 21.58 5.28
C PRO A 242 1.24 21.58 6.75
N PHE A 243 1.85 22.68 7.21
CA PHE A 243 2.18 22.96 8.61
C PHE A 243 3.02 21.86 9.29
N LEU A 244 3.89 21.18 8.56
CA LEU A 244 4.93 20.34 9.13
C LEU A 244 6.16 21.20 9.48
N SER A 245 6.79 20.93 10.62
CA SER A 245 8.08 21.53 10.94
C SER A 245 9.20 20.85 10.13
N ASP A 246 10.31 21.53 9.93
CA ASP A 246 11.48 20.99 9.22
C ASP A 246 11.98 19.70 9.88
N ASP A 247 11.94 19.60 11.22
CA ASP A 247 12.32 18.40 11.97
C ASP A 247 11.39 17.20 11.65
N VAL A 248 10.08 17.44 11.47
CA VAL A 248 9.12 16.39 11.10
C VAL A 248 9.35 15.96 9.65
N ILE A 249 9.57 16.90 8.75
CA ILE A 249 9.89 16.60 7.34
C ILE A 249 11.16 15.74 7.27
N ALA A 250 12.23 16.13 7.96
CA ALA A 250 13.47 15.38 7.99
C ALA A 250 13.30 13.96 8.59
N GLN A 251 12.43 13.81 9.60
CA GLN A 251 12.08 12.49 10.13
C GLN A 251 11.35 11.63 9.09
N LEU A 252 10.32 12.18 8.43
CA LEU A 252 9.55 11.48 7.40
C LEU A 252 10.44 10.97 6.27
N GLU A 253 11.31 11.84 5.73
CA GLU A 253 12.25 11.51 4.67
C GLU A 253 13.27 10.45 5.12
N GLY A 254 13.90 10.66 6.29
CA GLY A 254 14.88 9.73 6.85
C GLY A 254 14.29 8.37 7.20
N PHE A 255 13.03 8.32 7.67
CA PHE A 255 12.33 7.07 7.97
C PHE A 255 11.99 6.32 6.68
N SER A 256 11.45 6.99 5.68
CA SER A 256 11.12 6.40 4.39
C SER A 256 12.37 5.84 3.70
N HIS A 257 13.47 6.59 3.70
CA HIS A 257 14.74 6.11 3.18
C HIS A 257 15.21 4.82 3.86
N ARG A 258 15.18 4.78 5.21
CA ARG A 258 15.61 3.58 5.95
C ARG A 258 14.69 2.39 5.73
N LEU A 259 13.37 2.60 5.63
CA LEU A 259 12.41 1.54 5.31
C LEU A 259 12.71 0.93 3.94
N PHE A 260 12.85 1.76 2.90
CA PHE A 260 13.14 1.31 1.55
C PHE A 260 14.49 0.59 1.45
N ALA A 261 15.52 1.13 2.10
CA ALA A 261 16.85 0.52 2.12
C ALA A 261 16.84 -0.84 2.85
N THR A 262 16.15 -0.92 4.01
CA THR A 262 16.10 -2.15 4.82
C THR A 262 15.32 -3.27 4.14
N ALA A 263 14.23 -2.93 3.44
CA ALA A 263 13.43 -3.89 2.67
C ALA A 263 14.06 -4.26 1.32
N GLY A 264 15.10 -3.55 0.87
CA GLY A 264 15.62 -3.70 -0.49
C GLY A 264 14.62 -3.28 -1.57
N TYR A 265 13.78 -2.28 -1.24
CA TYR A 265 12.73 -1.79 -2.13
C TYR A 265 13.32 -1.17 -3.40
N VAL A 266 12.78 -1.54 -4.55
CA VAL A 266 13.03 -0.91 -5.86
C VAL A 266 11.68 -0.62 -6.50
N GLY A 267 11.46 0.61 -6.92
CA GLY A 267 10.19 1.10 -7.46
C GLY A 267 9.66 2.30 -6.71
N LEU A 268 8.41 2.68 -7.02
CA LEU A 268 7.67 3.70 -6.27
C LEU A 268 6.79 3.06 -5.20
N GLY A 269 6.69 3.74 -4.07
CA GLY A 269 5.81 3.34 -2.98
C GLY A 269 5.49 4.51 -2.07
N THR A 270 4.62 4.28 -1.12
CA THR A 270 4.18 5.28 -0.15
C THR A 270 4.38 4.75 1.25
N CYS A 271 5.11 5.50 2.09
CA CYS A 271 5.18 5.23 3.52
C CYS A 271 4.15 6.09 4.26
N GLU A 272 3.30 5.47 5.04
CA GLU A 272 2.27 6.12 5.84
C GLU A 272 2.70 6.24 7.31
N PHE A 273 2.42 7.40 7.90
CA PHE A 273 2.82 7.74 9.26
C PHE A 273 1.70 8.44 10.03
N LEU A 274 1.68 8.24 11.34
CA LEU A 274 0.97 9.10 12.27
C LEU A 274 1.93 10.16 12.82
N VAL A 275 1.55 11.42 12.65
CA VAL A 275 2.32 12.56 13.18
C VAL A 275 1.53 13.22 14.31
N SER A 276 2.08 13.23 15.52
CA SER A 276 1.47 13.84 16.68
C SER A 276 2.52 14.49 17.57
N LYS A 277 2.33 15.78 17.89
CA LYS A 277 3.19 16.54 18.82
C LYS A 277 4.69 16.45 18.45
N GLY A 278 5.00 16.52 17.15
CA GLY A 278 6.38 16.44 16.64
C GLY A 278 6.98 15.03 16.59
N LYS A 279 6.25 14.00 16.97
CA LYS A 279 6.64 12.59 16.88
C LYS A 279 6.03 11.98 15.62
N VAL A 280 6.81 11.13 14.97
CA VAL A 280 6.43 10.40 13.75
C VAL A 280 6.45 8.92 14.04
N TYR A 281 5.35 8.23 13.78
CA TYR A 281 5.19 6.79 13.97
C TYR A 281 4.81 6.14 12.65
N PHE A 282 5.51 5.10 12.28
CA PHE A 282 5.22 4.28 11.11
C PHE A 282 3.86 3.57 11.25
N MET A 283 3.11 3.51 10.16
CA MET A 283 1.86 2.77 10.05
C MET A 283 1.99 1.60 9.09
N GLU A 284 2.28 1.90 7.83
CA GLU A 284 2.40 0.90 6.77
C GLU A 284 3.17 1.45 5.56
N VAL A 285 3.53 0.55 4.65
CA VAL A 285 3.99 0.89 3.30
C VAL A 285 2.96 0.36 2.32
N ASN A 286 2.56 1.19 1.36
CA ASN A 286 1.82 0.74 0.19
C ASN A 286 2.84 0.47 -0.93
N PRO A 287 3.15 -0.80 -1.23
CA PRO A 287 4.24 -1.15 -2.16
C PRO A 287 3.77 -1.07 -3.62
N ARG A 288 3.15 0.02 -4.00
CA ARG A 288 2.53 0.30 -5.30
C ARG A 288 2.29 1.79 -5.49
N LEU A 289 1.84 2.16 -6.67
CA LEU A 289 1.24 3.47 -6.89
C LEU A 289 -0.07 3.60 -6.10
N GLN A 290 -0.39 4.78 -5.58
CA GLN A 290 -1.65 5.05 -4.87
C GLN A 290 -2.65 5.82 -5.74
N VAL A 291 -3.93 5.78 -5.36
CA VAL A 291 -5.02 6.52 -6.04
C VAL A 291 -4.71 8.01 -6.06
N GLU A 292 -4.24 8.54 -4.94
CA GLU A 292 -3.92 9.94 -4.68
C GLU A 292 -2.56 10.41 -5.24
N HIS A 293 -1.88 9.59 -6.06
CA HIS A 293 -0.59 9.96 -6.66
C HIS A 293 -0.65 11.26 -7.47
N THR A 294 -1.78 11.54 -8.09
CA THR A 294 -1.97 12.68 -8.98
C THR A 294 -1.76 14.03 -8.30
N VAL A 295 -2.13 14.18 -7.01
CA VAL A 295 -1.87 15.44 -6.29
C VAL A 295 -0.37 15.68 -6.09
N SER A 296 0.42 14.61 -5.86
CA SER A 296 1.88 14.71 -5.81
C SER A 296 2.47 15.10 -7.16
N GLU A 297 1.99 14.53 -8.25
CA GLU A 297 2.40 14.90 -9.61
C GLU A 297 2.19 16.38 -9.90
N GLN A 298 1.03 16.91 -9.51
CA GLN A 298 0.70 18.32 -9.75
C GLN A 298 1.63 19.29 -9.02
N VAL A 299 2.07 18.96 -7.81
CA VAL A 299 2.97 19.86 -7.04
C VAL A 299 4.43 19.67 -7.39
N CYS A 300 4.84 18.50 -7.89
CA CYS A 300 6.23 18.22 -8.26
C CYS A 300 6.52 18.48 -9.76
N GLY A 301 5.48 18.53 -10.59
CA GLY A 301 5.63 18.62 -12.04
C GLY A 301 6.23 17.36 -12.68
N LEU A 302 5.98 16.19 -12.07
CA LEU A 302 6.52 14.90 -12.50
C LEU A 302 5.37 13.95 -12.90
N ASP A 303 5.68 12.97 -13.73
CA ASP A 303 4.81 11.83 -14.04
C ASP A 303 5.32 10.61 -13.28
N LEU A 304 4.63 10.22 -12.21
CA LEU A 304 5.04 9.10 -11.35
C LEU A 304 4.90 7.73 -12.05
N VAL A 305 4.03 7.60 -13.03
CA VAL A 305 3.95 6.39 -13.84
C VAL A 305 5.18 6.27 -14.74
N ARG A 306 5.66 7.39 -15.30
CA ARG A 306 6.92 7.43 -16.06
C ARG A 306 8.09 6.99 -15.19
N GLU A 307 8.20 7.56 -13.97
CA GLU A 307 9.22 7.16 -13.00
C GLU A 307 9.18 5.64 -12.70
N GLN A 308 7.98 5.06 -12.55
CA GLN A 308 7.84 3.61 -12.35
C GLN A 308 8.37 2.81 -13.54
N LEU A 309 8.03 3.23 -14.77
CA LEU A 309 8.45 2.56 -15.99
C LEU A 309 9.96 2.69 -16.21
N ASP A 310 10.53 3.88 -15.97
CA ASP A 310 11.97 4.12 -16.09
C ASP A 310 12.76 3.29 -15.08
N ILE A 311 12.35 3.24 -13.80
CA ILE A 311 12.97 2.39 -12.78
C ILE A 311 12.87 0.90 -13.15
N ALA A 312 11.72 0.45 -13.65
CA ALA A 312 11.52 -0.94 -14.03
C ALA A 312 12.34 -1.34 -15.28
N ASP A 313 12.70 -0.40 -16.12
CA ASP A 313 13.56 -0.59 -17.30
C ASP A 313 15.07 -0.47 -16.97
N GLY A 314 15.40 -0.22 -15.70
CA GLY A 314 16.79 -0.20 -15.18
C GLY A 314 17.40 1.20 -15.06
N GLY A 315 16.56 2.25 -15.14
CA GLY A 315 16.93 3.66 -14.95
C GLY A 315 17.19 4.03 -13.50
#